data_742f6df15bcdec8f73c44bca422ec559
#
_entry.id   742f6df15bcdec8f73c44bca422ec559
#
_cell.length_a   1.000
_cell.length_b   1.000
_cell.length_c   1.000
_cell.angle_alpha   90.00
_cell.angle_beta   90.00
_cell.angle_gamma   90.00
#
_symmetry.space_group_name_H-M   'P 1'
#
loop_
_entity.id
_entity.type
_entity.pdbx_description
1 polymer ?
#
loop_
_entity_poly.entity_id
_entity_poly.type
_entity_poly.pdbx_seq_one_letter_code
_entity_poly.pdbx_strand_id
1 'polypeptide(L)'
;MKINKLTASFGKLNNDTIEFTDGLNVVRAPNESGKSTWCAFIRDMLYGVDSSERTKSGYLPDKVRYAPWSGAPMEGTMELTAGGKDVTITRTTRTKSGPMREFSAVYTGTNVPVPGLDGLNAGEELTGVPREVFRRSAFVEQGGLAVS
;
A
#
# COMPACT_ATOMS: atom_id res chain seq x y z
N MET A 1 6.90 4.95 10.96
CA MET A 1 5.93 5.38 9.94
C MET A 1 4.52 5.18 10.45
N LYS A 2 3.68 6.17 10.28
CA LYS A 2 2.25 6.09 10.59
C LYS A 2 1.45 6.33 9.32
N ILE A 3 0.45 5.49 9.08
CA ILE A 3 -0.46 5.67 7.95
C ILE A 3 -1.68 6.43 8.47
N ASN A 4 -2.02 7.55 7.82
CA ASN A 4 -3.11 8.42 8.27
C ASN A 4 -4.38 8.28 7.44
N LYS A 5 -4.24 8.01 6.15
CA LYS A 5 -5.38 7.90 5.24
C LYS A 5 -5.03 7.00 4.06
N LEU A 6 -5.99 6.20 3.64
CA LEU A 6 -5.87 5.36 2.46
C LEU A 6 -7.08 5.59 1.55
N THR A 7 -6.83 5.68 0.26
CA THR A 7 -7.87 5.70 -0.77
C THR A 7 -7.50 4.67 -1.82
N ALA A 8 -8.43 3.77 -2.16
CA ALA A 8 -8.11 2.61 -2.98
C ALA A 8 -9.18 2.25 -4.00
N SER A 9 -8.71 1.91 -5.20
CA SER A 9 -9.45 1.12 -6.19
C SER A 9 -8.62 -0.15 -6.39
N PHE A 10 -9.00 -1.21 -5.65
CA PHE A 10 -8.14 -2.37 -5.47
C PHE A 10 -9.00 -3.54 -4.98
N GLY A 11 -9.12 -4.58 -5.78
CA GLY A 11 -10.01 -5.70 -5.45
C GLY A 11 -11.45 -5.23 -5.32
N LYS A 12 -12.06 -5.52 -4.18
CA LYS A 12 -13.43 -5.12 -3.87
C LYS A 12 -13.59 -3.62 -3.56
N LEU A 13 -12.46 -2.94 -3.31
CA LEU A 13 -12.48 -1.51 -2.98
C LEU A 13 -12.67 -0.70 -4.25
N ASN A 14 -13.64 0.20 -4.25
CA ASN A 14 -13.96 1.05 -5.38
C ASN A 14 -13.89 2.51 -4.95
N ASN A 15 -12.72 3.13 -5.10
CA ASN A 15 -12.45 4.47 -4.63
C ASN A 15 -12.83 4.65 -3.16
N ASP A 16 -12.60 3.60 -2.37
CA ASP A 16 -12.91 3.59 -0.94
C ASP A 16 -11.83 4.29 -0.15
N THR A 17 -12.23 5.00 0.89
CA THR A 17 -11.33 5.76 1.75
C THR A 17 -11.46 5.29 3.20
N ILE A 18 -10.33 5.15 3.88
CA ILE A 18 -10.30 4.94 5.31
C ILE A 18 -9.32 5.93 5.95
N GLU A 19 -9.76 6.58 7.02
CA GLU A 19 -8.92 7.48 7.79
C GLU A 19 -8.68 6.89 9.17
N PHE A 20 -7.46 7.07 9.68
CA PHE A 20 -7.07 6.59 11.00
C PHE A 20 -6.87 7.79 11.91
N THR A 21 -7.72 7.94 12.93
CA THR A 21 -7.75 9.12 13.82
C THR A 21 -6.39 9.41 14.45
N ASP A 22 -5.69 8.36 14.92
CA ASP A 22 -4.39 8.49 15.57
C ASP A 22 -3.26 7.89 14.74
N GLY A 23 -3.54 7.59 13.45
CA GLY A 23 -2.60 6.92 12.58
C GLY A 23 -2.56 5.40 12.78
N LEU A 24 -2.14 4.70 11.74
CA LEU A 24 -1.97 3.25 11.76
C LEU A 24 -0.49 2.94 11.82
N ASN A 25 -0.06 2.25 12.88
CA ASN A 25 1.33 1.83 13.05
C ASN A 25 1.54 0.47 12.42
N VAL A 26 2.68 0.32 11.74
CA VAL A 26 3.14 -0.98 11.24
C VAL A 26 3.92 -1.67 12.36
N VAL A 27 3.48 -2.86 12.75
CA VAL A 27 4.09 -3.65 13.82
C VAL A 27 4.68 -4.93 13.23
N ARG A 28 5.93 -5.20 13.54
CA ARG A 28 6.59 -6.45 13.13
C ARG A 28 6.11 -7.60 14.02
N ALA A 29 5.20 -8.39 13.50
CA ALA A 29 4.70 -9.56 14.20
C ALA A 29 4.21 -10.59 13.18
N PRO A 30 4.17 -11.87 13.52
CA PRO A 30 3.50 -12.85 12.68
C PRO A 30 2.07 -12.38 12.44
N ASN A 31 1.67 -12.34 11.18
CA ASN A 31 0.38 -11.79 10.81
C ASN A 31 -0.53 -12.88 10.26
N GLU A 32 -1.40 -13.41 11.09
CA GLU A 32 -2.39 -14.40 10.67
C GLU A 32 -3.60 -13.77 10.02
N SER A 33 -3.85 -12.48 10.24
CA SER A 33 -4.96 -11.75 9.66
C SER A 33 -4.57 -10.92 8.44
N GLY A 34 -3.35 -11.06 7.93
CA GLY A 34 -2.82 -10.30 6.80
C GLY A 34 -3.46 -10.60 5.45
N LYS A 35 -4.66 -11.17 5.45
CA LYS A 35 -5.40 -11.52 4.23
C LYS A 35 -6.44 -10.47 3.85
N SER A 36 -6.59 -9.42 4.63
CA SER A 36 -7.55 -8.37 4.31
C SER A 36 -7.09 -7.61 3.07
N THR A 37 -8.05 -7.15 2.30
CA THR A 37 -7.79 -6.36 1.10
C THR A 37 -7.01 -5.08 1.44
N TRP A 38 -7.32 -4.45 2.57
CA TRP A 38 -6.59 -3.26 3.00
C TRP A 38 -5.13 -3.57 3.35
N CYS A 39 -4.85 -4.69 3.98
CA CYS A 39 -3.48 -5.09 4.28
C CYS A 39 -2.67 -5.35 3.01
N ALA A 40 -3.27 -6.03 2.05
CA ALA A 40 -2.64 -6.24 0.75
C ALA A 40 -2.42 -4.91 0.02
N PHE A 41 -3.38 -4.00 0.09
CA PHE A 41 -3.27 -2.68 -0.51
C PHE A 41 -2.09 -1.89 0.07
N ILE A 42 -1.95 -1.87 1.41
CA ILE A 42 -0.85 -1.18 2.08
C ILE A 42 0.49 -1.75 1.60
N ARG A 43 0.62 -3.07 1.55
CA ARG A 43 1.84 -3.73 1.07
C ARG A 43 2.16 -3.32 -0.36
N ASP A 44 1.17 -3.38 -1.24
CA ASP A 44 1.38 -3.08 -2.66
C ASP A 44 1.58 -1.58 -2.91
N MET A 45 1.01 -0.70 -2.08
CA MET A 45 1.31 0.73 -2.13
C MET A 45 2.77 1.01 -1.77
N LEU A 46 3.31 0.31 -0.78
CA LEU A 46 4.68 0.51 -0.34
C LEU A 46 5.70 -0.12 -1.28
N TYR A 47 5.48 -1.36 -1.69
CA TYR A 47 6.47 -2.15 -2.42
C TYR A 47 6.16 -2.33 -3.91
N GLY A 48 4.96 -1.95 -4.34
CA GLY A 48 4.50 -2.17 -5.71
C GLY A 48 3.89 -3.55 -5.90
N VAL A 49 3.22 -3.73 -7.04
CA VAL A 49 2.64 -5.02 -7.44
C VAL A 49 3.65 -5.73 -8.32
N ASP A 50 3.96 -6.99 -7.99
CA ASP A 50 4.84 -7.79 -8.82
C ASP A 50 4.05 -8.30 -10.03
N SER A 51 4.22 -7.65 -11.17
CA SER A 51 3.53 -8.00 -12.41
C SER A 51 4.12 -9.23 -13.10
N SER A 52 5.27 -9.71 -12.64
CA SER A 52 5.92 -10.91 -13.18
C SER A 52 5.39 -12.20 -12.58
N GLU A 53 4.73 -12.14 -11.42
CA GLU A 53 4.17 -13.31 -10.78
C GLU A 53 3.10 -13.96 -11.66
N ARG A 54 3.07 -15.29 -11.67
CA ARG A 54 2.12 -16.07 -12.47
C ARG A 54 1.15 -16.83 -11.59
N THR A 55 -0.05 -17.05 -12.12
CA THR A 55 -1.05 -17.90 -11.47
C THR A 55 -0.53 -19.34 -11.41
N LYS A 56 -0.64 -19.92 -10.22
CA LYS A 56 -0.28 -21.32 -9.95
C LYS A 56 -1.43 -22.00 -9.23
N SER A 57 -1.41 -23.31 -9.18
CA SER A 57 -2.41 -24.07 -8.41
C SER A 57 -2.42 -23.59 -6.95
N GLY A 58 -3.59 -23.15 -6.49
CA GLY A 58 -3.76 -22.65 -5.13
C GLY A 58 -3.17 -21.27 -4.86
N TYR A 59 -2.71 -20.54 -5.88
CA TYR A 59 -2.12 -19.23 -5.72
C TYR A 59 -2.53 -18.28 -6.84
N LEU A 60 -3.06 -17.11 -6.47
CA LEU A 60 -3.32 -16.01 -7.39
C LEU A 60 -2.37 -14.86 -7.04
N PRO A 61 -1.58 -14.36 -8.01
CA PRO A 61 -0.76 -13.17 -7.77
C PRO A 61 -1.65 -11.93 -7.57
N ASP A 62 -1.13 -10.93 -6.87
CA ASP A 62 -1.89 -9.73 -6.53
C ASP A 62 -2.48 -9.02 -7.74
N LYS A 63 -1.77 -9.00 -8.87
CA LYS A 63 -2.27 -8.38 -10.10
C LYS A 63 -3.59 -8.97 -10.60
N VAL A 64 -3.84 -10.23 -10.29
CA VAL A 64 -5.08 -10.94 -10.65
C VAL A 64 -6.07 -10.87 -9.51
N ARG A 65 -5.62 -11.21 -8.31
CA ARG A 65 -6.46 -11.31 -7.12
C ARG A 65 -7.11 -9.98 -6.76
N TYR A 66 -6.38 -8.89 -6.91
CA TYR A 66 -6.83 -7.55 -6.53
C TYR A 66 -7.13 -6.65 -7.71
N ALA A 67 -7.28 -7.21 -8.91
CA ALA A 67 -7.82 -6.44 -10.02
C ALA A 67 -9.18 -5.85 -9.61
N PRO A 68 -9.40 -4.54 -9.78
CA PRO A 68 -10.65 -3.93 -9.32
C PRO A 68 -11.89 -4.59 -9.90
N TRP A 69 -12.84 -4.94 -9.05
CA TRP A 69 -14.07 -5.61 -9.46
C TRP A 69 -14.93 -4.73 -10.36
N SER A 70 -14.77 -3.42 -10.26
CA SER A 70 -15.49 -2.46 -11.12
C SER A 70 -14.98 -2.43 -12.56
N GLY A 71 -13.80 -3.02 -12.83
CA GLY A 71 -13.12 -2.91 -14.10
C GLY A 71 -12.29 -1.65 -14.23
N ALA A 72 -12.28 -0.77 -13.23
CA ALA A 72 -11.44 0.42 -13.22
C ALA A 72 -9.95 0.06 -13.10
N PRO A 73 -9.03 0.96 -13.48
CA PRO A 73 -7.61 0.74 -13.23
C PRO A 73 -7.33 0.58 -11.73
N MET A 74 -6.38 -0.30 -11.39
CA MET A 74 -5.91 -0.44 -10.02
C MET A 74 -5.12 0.81 -9.65
N GLU A 75 -5.49 1.47 -8.56
CA GLU A 75 -4.80 2.67 -8.12
C GLU A 75 -5.02 2.94 -6.64
N GLY A 76 -4.18 3.78 -6.09
CA GLY A 76 -4.31 4.14 -4.68
C GLY A 76 -3.51 5.36 -4.29
N THR A 77 -3.90 5.91 -3.14
CA THR A 77 -3.22 7.01 -2.48
C THR A 77 -3.06 6.67 -1.01
N MET A 78 -1.89 6.95 -0.47
CA MET A 78 -1.57 6.74 0.94
C MET A 78 -0.99 8.01 1.51
N GLU A 79 -1.65 8.56 2.54
CA GLU A 79 -1.11 9.66 3.32
C GLU A 79 -0.50 9.09 4.59
N LEU A 80 0.76 9.42 4.84
CA LEU A 80 1.51 8.87 5.97
C LEU A 80 2.40 9.93 6.60
N THR A 81 2.88 9.65 7.80
CA THR A 81 3.89 10.45 8.49
C THR A 81 5.14 9.62 8.67
N ALA A 82 6.26 10.12 8.20
CA ALA A 82 7.56 9.47 8.34
C ALA A 82 8.64 10.51 8.64
N GLY A 83 9.44 10.25 9.67
CA GLY A 83 10.49 11.19 10.08
C GLY A 83 9.97 12.57 10.45
N GLY A 84 8.76 12.64 11.01
CA GLY A 84 8.12 13.91 11.39
C GLY A 84 7.54 14.70 10.22
N LYS A 85 7.49 14.13 9.03
CA LYS A 85 6.96 14.80 7.83
C LYS A 85 5.79 14.03 7.25
N ASP A 86 4.79 14.77 6.77
CA ASP A 86 3.63 14.19 6.13
C ASP A 86 3.90 14.01 4.64
N VAL A 87 3.69 12.80 4.15
CA VAL A 87 3.98 12.39 2.78
C VAL A 87 2.74 11.76 2.17
N THR A 88 2.50 12.05 0.90
CA THR A 88 1.45 11.42 0.11
C THR A 88 2.07 10.60 -1.01
N ILE A 89 1.81 9.30 -1.00
CA ILE A 89 2.22 8.39 -2.05
C ILE A 89 1.01 8.09 -2.92
N THR A 90 1.19 8.16 -4.23
CA THR A 90 0.17 7.80 -5.21
C THR A 90 0.73 6.77 -6.17
N ARG A 91 -0.02 5.70 -6.41
CA ARG A 91 0.29 4.72 -7.45
C ARG A 91 -0.92 4.58 -8.36
N THR A 92 -0.66 4.64 -9.66
CA THR A 92 -1.70 4.52 -10.68
C THR A 92 -1.29 3.50 -11.73
N THR A 93 -2.27 3.03 -12.49
CA THR A 93 -2.06 2.06 -13.55
C THR A 93 -2.21 2.75 -14.90
N ARG A 94 -1.12 2.73 -15.67
CA ARG A 94 -1.12 3.26 -17.02
C ARG A 94 -1.52 2.18 -18.04
N THR A 95 -0.99 0.97 -17.84
CA THR A 95 -1.30 -0.19 -18.70
C THR A 95 -1.64 -1.38 -17.83
N LYS A 96 -2.51 -2.27 -18.33
CA LYS A 96 -2.92 -3.46 -17.57
C LYS A 96 -1.77 -4.39 -17.23
N SER A 97 -0.70 -4.38 -18.02
CA SER A 97 0.48 -5.22 -17.75
C SER A 97 1.36 -4.70 -16.63
N GLY A 98 1.16 -3.43 -16.23
CA GLY A 98 1.93 -2.81 -15.16
C GLY A 98 1.02 -2.19 -14.10
N PRO A 99 0.24 -3.00 -13.35
CA PRO A 99 -0.65 -2.46 -12.34
C PRO A 99 0.12 -1.70 -11.26
N MET A 100 -0.34 -0.48 -10.96
CA MET A 100 0.22 0.42 -9.97
C MET A 100 1.72 0.71 -10.18
N ARG A 101 2.16 0.72 -11.42
CA ARG A 101 3.57 0.96 -11.77
C ARG A 101 3.95 2.44 -11.71
N GLU A 102 3.01 3.35 -12.04
CA GLU A 102 3.25 4.78 -11.94
C GLU A 102 3.30 5.18 -10.47
N PHE A 103 4.36 5.85 -10.06
CA PHE A 103 4.60 6.19 -8.66
C PHE A 103 4.87 7.68 -8.51
N SER A 104 4.30 8.26 -7.45
CA SER A 104 4.57 9.63 -7.06
C SER A 104 4.62 9.71 -5.53
N ALA A 105 5.58 10.44 -5.00
CA ALA A 105 5.67 10.73 -3.57
C ALA A 105 5.95 12.22 -3.39
N VAL A 106 5.05 12.91 -2.74
CA VAL A 106 5.18 14.35 -2.48
C VAL A 106 4.91 14.63 -1.01
N TYR A 107 5.42 15.76 -0.51
CA TYR A 107 5.03 16.24 0.81
C TYR A 107 3.55 16.63 0.74
N THR A 108 2.76 16.17 1.70
CA THR A 108 1.30 16.32 1.71
C THR A 108 0.89 17.79 1.56
N GLY A 109 -0.05 18.03 0.64
CA GLY A 109 -0.55 19.37 0.35
C GLY A 109 0.37 20.20 -0.55
N THR A 110 1.42 19.60 -1.10
CA THR A 110 2.36 20.28 -2.00
C THR A 110 2.58 19.46 -3.27
N ASN A 111 3.27 20.04 -4.23
CA ASN A 111 3.77 19.33 -5.40
C ASN A 111 5.28 19.05 -5.30
N VAL A 112 5.85 19.19 -4.10
CA VAL A 112 7.28 19.03 -3.87
C VAL A 112 7.59 17.54 -3.71
N PRO A 113 8.38 16.92 -4.63
CA PRO A 113 8.74 15.52 -4.52
C PRO A 113 9.56 15.23 -3.27
N VAL A 114 9.32 14.07 -2.66
CA VAL A 114 10.14 13.60 -1.54
C VAL A 114 11.43 13.01 -2.13
N PRO A 115 12.60 13.57 -1.78
CA PRO A 115 13.85 13.08 -2.34
C PRO A 115 14.15 11.66 -1.87
N GLY A 116 14.74 10.86 -2.76
CA GLY A 116 15.19 9.52 -2.43
C GLY A 116 14.13 8.43 -2.47
N LEU A 117 12.89 8.76 -2.79
CA LEU A 117 11.82 7.75 -2.93
C LEU A 117 11.46 7.54 -4.39
N ASP A 118 11.35 6.27 -4.77
CA ASP A 118 10.85 5.86 -6.07
C ASP A 118 9.94 4.63 -5.93
N GLY A 119 9.40 4.14 -7.03
CA GLY A 119 8.47 3.01 -7.02
C GLY A 119 9.10 1.69 -6.56
N LEU A 120 10.41 1.58 -6.55
CA LEU A 120 11.11 0.36 -6.17
C LEU A 120 11.58 0.38 -4.72
N ASN A 121 12.01 1.53 -4.22
CA ASN A 121 12.63 1.62 -2.89
C ASN A 121 11.69 2.13 -1.79
N ALA A 122 10.53 2.68 -2.14
CA ALA A 122 9.67 3.37 -1.18
C ALA A 122 9.34 2.53 0.06
N GLY A 123 9.00 1.26 -0.13
CA GLY A 123 8.64 0.39 0.99
C GLY A 123 9.78 0.23 1.98
N GLU A 124 10.96 -0.11 1.48
CA GLU A 124 12.13 -0.34 2.34
C GLU A 124 12.59 0.95 3.00
N GLU A 125 12.59 2.06 2.26
CA GLU A 125 12.99 3.36 2.82
C GLU A 125 12.03 3.84 3.91
N LEU A 126 10.73 3.63 3.73
CA LEU A 126 9.72 4.10 4.69
C LEU A 126 9.56 3.17 5.89
N THR A 127 9.68 1.87 5.71
CA THR A 127 9.46 0.87 6.77
C THR A 127 10.74 0.37 7.40
N GLY A 128 11.87 0.48 6.71
CA GLY A 128 13.14 -0.06 7.15
C GLY A 128 13.28 -1.56 6.94
N VAL A 129 12.34 -2.21 6.26
CA VAL A 129 12.38 -3.66 6.03
C VAL A 129 12.05 -3.99 4.58
N PRO A 130 12.59 -5.10 4.05
CA PRO A 130 12.26 -5.54 2.71
C PRO A 130 10.85 -6.15 2.66
N ARG A 131 10.31 -6.31 1.45
CA ARG A 131 8.96 -6.80 1.21
C ARG A 131 8.69 -8.14 1.93
N GLU A 132 9.65 -9.06 1.91
CA GLU A 132 9.49 -10.39 2.50
C GLU A 132 9.23 -10.31 4.00
N VAL A 133 9.90 -9.40 4.68
CA VAL A 133 9.71 -9.17 6.11
C VAL A 133 8.38 -8.47 6.36
N PHE A 134 8.04 -7.49 5.52
CA PHE A 134 6.79 -6.75 5.66
C PHE A 134 5.56 -7.65 5.51
N ARG A 135 5.62 -8.66 4.65
CA ARG A 135 4.51 -9.60 4.45
C ARG A 135 4.05 -10.28 5.73
N ARG A 136 4.91 -10.29 6.76
CA ARG A 136 4.61 -10.89 8.07
C ARG A 136 4.23 -9.85 9.12
N SER A 137 4.02 -8.61 8.68
CA SER A 137 3.71 -7.52 9.61
C SER A 137 2.21 -7.44 9.85
N ALA A 138 1.84 -7.14 11.08
CA ALA A 138 0.49 -6.78 11.47
C ALA A 138 0.35 -5.26 11.49
N PHE A 139 -0.89 -4.77 11.44
CA PHE A 139 -1.19 -3.35 11.48
C PHE A 139 -2.09 -3.07 12.65
N VAL A 140 -1.77 -2.03 13.41
CA VAL A 140 -2.53 -1.63 14.59
C VAL A 140 -2.79 -0.14 14.51
N GLU A 141 -4.06 0.24 14.58
CA GLU A 141 -4.42 1.63 14.75
C GLU A 141 -4.03 2.08 16.16
N GLN A 142 -3.52 3.31 16.28
CA GLN A 142 -3.29 3.91 17.57
C GLN A 142 -4.63 3.93 18.33
N GLY A 143 -4.70 3.39 19.53
CA GLY A 143 -5.97 3.17 20.22
C GLY A 143 -6.41 1.72 20.26
N GLY A 144 -5.65 0.81 19.64
CA GLY A 144 -5.79 -0.62 19.83
C GLY A 144 -6.71 -1.36 18.87
N LEU A 145 -7.20 -0.70 17.82
CA LEU A 145 -8.02 -1.37 16.82
C LEU A 145 -7.15 -2.02 15.76
N ALA A 146 -7.34 -3.31 15.55
CA ALA A 146 -6.65 -4.05 14.50
C ALA A 146 -7.35 -3.81 13.17
N VAL A 147 -6.56 -3.65 12.11
CA VAL A 147 -7.04 -3.61 10.74
C VAL A 147 -6.88 -5.01 10.15
N SER A 148 -7.97 -5.57 9.72
CA SER A 148 -7.98 -6.90 9.15
C SER A 148 -8.50 -6.92 7.72
#